data_37eeff1d05f734d694e599199ddee109
#
_entry.id   37eeff1d05f734d694e599199ddee109
#
_cell.length_a   1.000
_cell.length_b   1.000
_cell.length_c   1.000
_cell.angle_alpha   90.00
_cell.angle_beta   90.00
_cell.angle_gamma   90.00
#
_symmetry.space_group_name_H-M   'P 1'
#
loop_
_entity.id
_entity.type
_entity.pdbx_description
1 polymer ?
#
loop_
_entity_poly.entity_id
_entity_poly.type
_entity_poly.pdbx_seq_one_letter_code
_entity_poly.pdbx_strand_id
1 'polypeptide(L)'
;MNIAPAEHITDADAQGVEFLLAEDGHAIPLRHWPVEHPKALIHIAHGMSEHSGLYADAAAIFNAAGYAVMAHDHRCHGLSVPITALGETSEHQHWEAVCADMRSVNSHGKSVYPEVPWILLGHSMGSFISLSFAERHSQLIDLLVLQGTNYEAPWFTWAAHWFASFECWRQGENARSPIIHALTFGKFA
;
A
#
# COMPACT_ATOMS: atom_id res chain seq x y z
N MET A 1 -0.66 -16.66 -15.30
CA MET A 1 0.10 -16.62 -14.03
C MET A 1 -0.94 -16.80 -12.92
N ASN A 2 -0.97 -17.97 -12.28
CA ASN A 2 -1.89 -18.23 -11.18
C ASN A 2 -1.53 -17.28 -10.04
N ILE A 3 -2.38 -16.31 -9.76
CA ILE A 3 -2.29 -15.54 -8.53
C ILE A 3 -2.67 -16.55 -7.44
N ALA A 4 -1.66 -17.09 -6.75
CA ALA A 4 -1.89 -17.95 -5.60
C ALA A 4 -2.74 -17.19 -4.59
N PRO A 5 -3.76 -17.83 -4.00
CA PRO A 5 -4.53 -17.21 -2.94
C PRO A 5 -3.58 -16.85 -1.78
N ALA A 6 -3.97 -15.85 -0.99
CA ALA A 6 -3.22 -15.28 0.14
C ALA A 6 -2.89 -16.30 1.29
N GLU A 7 -2.56 -17.53 0.93
CA GLU A 7 -2.39 -18.65 1.86
C GLU A 7 -1.03 -18.70 2.56
N HIS A 8 -0.12 -17.76 2.31
CA HIS A 8 1.24 -17.88 2.80
C HIS A 8 1.84 -16.60 3.42
N ILE A 9 1.13 -15.96 4.36
CA ILE A 9 1.82 -15.13 5.33
C ILE A 9 2.32 -16.10 6.41
N THR A 10 3.61 -16.40 6.37
CA THR A 10 4.29 -17.33 7.31
C THR A 10 4.88 -16.56 8.48
N ASP A 11 5.26 -17.27 9.56
CA ASP A 11 6.05 -16.68 10.65
C ASP A 11 7.36 -16.05 10.15
N ALA A 12 7.90 -16.54 9.02
CA ALA A 12 9.06 -15.96 8.36
C ALA A 12 8.75 -14.56 7.79
N ASP A 13 7.52 -14.30 7.35
CA ASP A 13 7.10 -12.99 6.85
C ASP A 13 6.97 -11.96 7.98
N ALA A 14 6.79 -12.41 9.22
CA ALA A 14 6.77 -11.54 10.39
C ALA A 14 8.16 -11.17 10.89
N GLN A 15 9.23 -11.85 10.44
CA GLN A 15 10.59 -11.54 10.84
C GLN A 15 11.04 -10.16 10.35
N GLY A 16 11.54 -9.32 11.26
CA GLY A 16 12.02 -7.97 10.92
C GLY A 16 10.91 -6.96 10.65
N VAL A 17 9.66 -7.25 11.04
CA VAL A 17 8.55 -6.31 10.99
C VAL A 17 8.41 -5.60 12.33
N GLU A 18 8.40 -4.28 12.31
CA GLU A 18 7.98 -3.43 13.41
C GLU A 18 6.54 -2.97 13.21
N PHE A 19 5.88 -2.58 14.30
CA PHE A 19 4.51 -2.09 14.25
C PHE A 19 4.46 -0.65 14.75
N LEU A 20 4.07 0.27 13.85
CA LEU A 20 3.78 1.64 14.22
C LEU A 20 2.33 1.75 14.67
N LEU A 21 2.05 2.62 15.62
CA LEU A 21 0.69 2.90 16.05
C LEU A 21 0.16 4.13 15.31
N ALA A 22 -0.90 3.96 14.52
CA ALA A 22 -1.63 5.06 13.89
C ALA A 22 -2.42 5.87 14.93
N GLU A 23 -2.86 7.08 14.57
CA GLU A 23 -3.64 7.96 15.45
C GLU A 23 -4.96 7.34 15.94
N ASP A 24 -5.57 6.47 15.14
CA ASP A 24 -6.81 5.74 15.46
C ASP A 24 -6.57 4.40 16.18
N GLY A 25 -5.31 4.10 16.55
CA GLY A 25 -4.92 2.87 17.24
C GLY A 25 -4.67 1.68 16.35
N HIS A 26 -4.76 1.83 15.00
CA HIS A 26 -4.39 0.77 14.07
C HIS A 26 -2.89 0.48 14.13
N ALA A 27 -2.51 -0.80 14.18
CA ALA A 27 -1.12 -1.23 14.11
C ALA A 27 -0.69 -1.34 12.65
N ILE A 28 0.26 -0.50 12.23
CA ILE A 28 0.81 -0.46 10.88
C ILE A 28 2.05 -1.33 10.83
N PRO A 29 2.04 -2.50 10.16
CA PRO A 29 3.23 -3.32 9.98
C PRO A 29 4.21 -2.61 9.04
N LEU A 30 5.44 -2.43 9.47
CA LEU A 30 6.49 -1.72 8.75
C LEU A 30 7.73 -2.59 8.62
N ARG A 31 8.24 -2.73 7.41
CA ARG A 31 9.57 -3.28 7.14
C ARG A 31 10.54 -2.15 6.87
N HIS A 32 11.73 -2.28 7.44
CA HIS A 32 12.80 -1.34 7.27
C HIS A 32 14.08 -2.07 6.84
N TRP A 33 14.64 -1.65 5.72
CA TRP A 33 15.94 -2.09 5.21
C TRP A 33 16.92 -0.90 5.29
N PRO A 34 17.66 -0.81 6.41
CA PRO A 34 18.52 0.34 6.67
C PRO A 34 19.79 0.31 5.83
N VAL A 35 20.34 1.50 5.59
CA VAL A 35 21.69 1.71 5.06
C VAL A 35 22.36 2.77 5.95
N GLU A 36 23.63 2.59 6.25
CA GLU A 36 24.40 3.60 6.96
C GLU A 36 24.65 4.81 6.03
N HIS A 37 24.29 6.02 6.49
CA HIS A 37 24.39 7.27 5.71
C HIS A 37 23.70 7.18 4.33
N PRO A 38 22.38 6.94 4.25
CA PRO A 38 21.70 6.76 2.98
C PRO A 38 21.62 8.06 2.18
N LYS A 39 21.66 7.95 0.85
CA LYS A 39 21.45 9.06 -0.08
C LYS A 39 20.04 9.63 -0.01
N ALA A 40 19.06 8.76 0.19
CA ALA A 40 17.65 9.06 0.41
C ALA A 40 16.97 7.88 1.08
N LEU A 41 15.79 8.12 1.66
CA LEU A 41 14.89 7.08 2.13
C LEU A 41 13.79 6.86 1.09
N ILE A 42 13.65 5.63 0.60
CA ILE A 42 12.58 5.23 -0.31
C ILE A 42 11.47 4.60 0.52
N HIS A 43 10.29 5.22 0.50
CA HIS A 43 9.07 4.63 1.07
C HIS A 43 8.27 3.98 -0.05
N ILE A 44 8.04 2.66 0.02
CA ILE A 44 7.29 1.89 -0.96
C ILE A 44 5.86 1.70 -0.47
N ALA A 45 4.90 2.14 -1.28
CA ALA A 45 3.48 1.88 -1.13
C ALA A 45 3.07 0.79 -2.13
N HIS A 46 2.72 -0.39 -1.62
CA HIS A 46 2.46 -1.59 -2.43
C HIS A 46 1.11 -1.58 -3.15
N GLY A 47 0.92 -2.49 -4.11
CA GLY A 47 -0.30 -2.67 -4.87
C GLY A 47 -1.39 -3.46 -4.14
N MET A 48 -2.57 -3.56 -4.79
CA MET A 48 -3.66 -4.40 -4.30
C MET A 48 -3.24 -5.87 -4.28
N SER A 49 -3.64 -6.60 -3.24
CA SER A 49 -3.30 -8.02 -3.03
C SER A 49 -1.79 -8.29 -2.86
N GLU A 50 -1.03 -7.27 -2.53
CA GLU A 50 0.38 -7.35 -2.19
C GLU A 50 0.61 -7.08 -0.69
N HIS A 51 1.86 -7.11 -0.26
CA HIS A 51 2.33 -6.73 1.07
C HIS A 51 3.79 -6.29 1.02
N SER A 52 4.25 -5.60 2.06
CA SER A 52 5.61 -5.04 2.13
C SER A 52 6.73 -6.07 1.93
N GLY A 53 6.51 -7.32 2.33
CA GLY A 53 7.49 -8.39 2.22
C GLY A 53 7.88 -8.74 0.77
N LEU A 54 7.00 -8.51 -0.20
CA LEU A 54 7.28 -8.76 -1.63
C LEU A 54 8.34 -7.83 -2.20
N TYR A 55 8.70 -6.78 -1.48
CA TYR A 55 9.67 -5.77 -1.95
C TYR A 55 11.09 -6.00 -1.41
N ALA A 56 11.37 -7.13 -0.75
CA ALA A 56 12.68 -7.43 -0.19
C ALA A 56 13.80 -7.42 -1.24
N ASP A 57 13.58 -8.01 -2.42
CA ASP A 57 14.56 -8.02 -3.51
C ASP A 57 14.79 -6.61 -4.09
N ALA A 58 13.73 -5.84 -4.27
CA ALA A 58 13.82 -4.45 -4.70
C ALA A 58 14.57 -3.60 -3.66
N ALA A 59 14.28 -3.80 -2.38
CA ALA A 59 14.96 -3.14 -1.28
C ALA A 59 16.47 -3.47 -1.27
N ALA A 60 16.84 -4.73 -1.51
CA ALA A 60 18.25 -5.14 -1.61
C ALA A 60 18.98 -4.41 -2.76
N ILE A 61 18.31 -4.24 -3.92
CA ILE A 61 18.86 -3.49 -5.06
C ILE A 61 19.04 -2.01 -4.69
N PHE A 62 18.05 -1.39 -4.06
CA PHE A 62 18.13 0.00 -3.61
C PHE A 62 19.20 0.18 -2.52
N ASN A 63 19.32 -0.76 -1.56
CA ASN A 63 20.36 -0.72 -0.54
C ASN A 63 21.76 -0.79 -1.17
N ALA A 64 21.97 -1.66 -2.17
CA ALA A 64 23.24 -1.76 -2.90
C ALA A 64 23.60 -0.44 -3.61
N ALA A 65 22.58 0.35 -4.00
CA ALA A 65 22.75 1.67 -4.58
C ALA A 65 22.88 2.79 -3.54
N GLY A 66 22.81 2.48 -2.24
CA GLY A 66 22.99 3.43 -1.14
C GLY A 66 21.71 4.15 -0.70
N TYR A 67 20.54 3.56 -0.91
CA TYR A 67 19.25 4.08 -0.44
C TYR A 67 18.73 3.22 0.70
N ALA A 68 18.26 3.82 1.79
CA ALA A 68 17.45 3.11 2.78
C ALA A 68 16.04 2.89 2.24
N VAL A 69 15.37 1.82 2.65
CA VAL A 69 14.02 1.49 2.18
C VAL A 69 13.12 1.23 3.37
N MET A 70 11.89 1.75 3.30
CA MET A 70 10.77 1.39 4.18
C MET A 70 9.57 0.98 3.32
N ALA A 71 8.82 -0.03 3.75
CA ALA A 71 7.56 -0.42 3.16
C ALA A 71 6.62 -0.88 4.26
N HIS A 72 5.38 -0.38 4.28
CA HIS A 72 4.38 -0.80 5.24
C HIS A 72 3.28 -1.61 4.55
N ASP A 73 2.58 -2.43 5.32
CA ASP A 73 1.37 -3.09 4.83
C ASP A 73 0.19 -2.14 4.95
N HIS A 74 -0.47 -1.85 3.82
CA HIS A 74 -1.71 -1.08 3.82
C HIS A 74 -2.79 -1.80 4.62
N ARG A 75 -3.78 -1.06 5.13
CA ARG A 75 -4.96 -1.65 5.79
C ARG A 75 -5.58 -2.72 4.91
N CYS A 76 -6.08 -3.79 5.50
CA CYS A 76 -6.65 -4.98 4.85
C CYS A 76 -5.63 -5.83 4.06
N HIS A 77 -4.34 -5.55 4.17
CA HIS A 77 -3.28 -6.27 3.46
C HIS A 77 -2.20 -6.76 4.42
N GLY A 78 -1.48 -7.80 4.00
CA GLY A 78 -0.33 -8.31 4.72
C GLY A 78 -0.62 -8.63 6.19
N LEU A 79 0.23 -8.15 7.07
CA LEU A 79 0.14 -8.34 8.52
C LEU A 79 -0.76 -7.29 9.22
N SER A 80 -1.39 -6.36 8.47
CA SER A 80 -2.25 -5.32 9.05
C SER A 80 -3.57 -5.87 9.59
N VAL A 81 -3.97 -7.06 9.17
CA VAL A 81 -5.16 -7.79 9.60
C VAL A 81 -4.90 -9.30 9.65
N PRO A 82 -5.69 -10.06 10.42
CA PRO A 82 -5.63 -11.52 10.35
C PRO A 82 -5.90 -12.03 8.94
N ILE A 83 -5.29 -13.15 8.56
CA ILE A 83 -5.40 -13.75 7.22
C ILE A 83 -6.87 -13.96 6.78
N THR A 84 -7.77 -14.22 7.72
CA THR A 84 -9.20 -14.40 7.48
C THR A 84 -9.93 -13.12 7.10
N ALA A 85 -9.33 -11.96 7.36
CA ALA A 85 -9.90 -10.63 7.10
C ALA A 85 -9.16 -9.88 5.98
N LEU A 86 -8.27 -10.54 5.25
CA LEU A 86 -7.56 -9.92 4.12
C LEU A 86 -8.52 -9.45 3.04
N GLY A 87 -8.37 -8.20 2.64
CA GLY A 87 -9.21 -7.55 1.62
C GLY A 87 -10.60 -7.18 2.11
N GLU A 88 -10.95 -7.44 3.38
CA GLU A 88 -12.21 -6.99 3.96
C GLU A 88 -12.06 -5.56 4.48
N THR A 89 -12.87 -4.65 3.96
CA THR A 89 -12.90 -3.25 4.41
C THR A 89 -13.92 -3.07 5.53
N SER A 90 -13.54 -2.38 6.59
CA SER A 90 -14.45 -1.94 7.65
C SER A 90 -14.61 -0.42 7.60
N GLU A 91 -15.56 0.16 8.36
CA GLU A 91 -15.75 1.60 8.49
C GLU A 91 -14.48 2.35 8.91
N HIS A 92 -13.55 1.67 9.61
CA HIS A 92 -12.28 2.24 10.07
C HIS A 92 -11.13 2.11 9.05
N GLN A 93 -11.37 1.53 7.87
CA GLN A 93 -10.35 1.20 6.87
C GLN A 93 -10.59 1.94 5.54
N HIS A 94 -11.20 3.10 5.62
CA HIS A 94 -11.48 3.94 4.45
C HIS A 94 -10.23 4.68 3.95
N TRP A 95 -10.33 5.26 2.78
CA TRP A 95 -9.23 5.92 2.06
C TRP A 95 -8.46 6.95 2.89
N GLU A 96 -9.16 7.74 3.71
CA GLU A 96 -8.55 8.75 4.57
C GLU A 96 -7.63 8.13 5.63
N ALA A 97 -8.02 6.98 6.21
CA ALA A 97 -7.21 6.26 7.17
C ALA A 97 -5.93 5.70 6.53
N VAL A 98 -6.02 5.17 5.30
CA VAL A 98 -4.85 4.71 4.54
C VAL A 98 -3.88 5.86 4.27
N CYS A 99 -4.40 7.05 3.90
CA CYS A 99 -3.57 8.25 3.73
C CYS A 99 -2.95 8.74 5.05
N ALA A 100 -3.67 8.60 6.18
CA ALA A 100 -3.14 8.93 7.50
C ALA A 100 -2.00 7.98 7.93
N ASP A 101 -2.11 6.70 7.61
CA ASP A 101 -1.04 5.72 7.84
C ASP A 101 0.24 6.10 7.08
N MET A 102 0.13 6.55 5.83
CA MET A 102 1.26 7.09 5.05
C MET A 102 1.97 8.23 5.79
N ARG A 103 1.21 9.12 6.45
CA ARG A 103 1.77 10.22 7.25
C ARG A 103 2.49 9.71 8.49
N SER A 104 1.95 8.69 9.16
CA SER A 104 2.58 8.05 10.31
C SER A 104 3.92 7.43 9.93
N VAL A 105 3.98 6.71 8.80
CA VAL A 105 5.22 6.13 8.27
C VAL A 105 6.22 7.23 7.86
N ASN A 106 5.75 8.31 7.21
CA ASN A 106 6.61 9.46 6.87
C ASN A 106 7.22 10.08 8.14
N SER A 107 6.41 10.33 9.17
CA SER A 107 6.88 10.92 10.43
C SER A 107 7.89 10.02 11.12
N HIS A 108 7.67 8.71 11.13
CA HIS A 108 8.63 7.73 11.66
C HIS A 108 9.93 7.77 10.86
N GLY A 109 9.87 7.69 9.54
CA GLY A 109 11.06 7.73 8.68
C GLY A 109 11.88 9.02 8.84
N LYS A 110 11.22 10.17 8.99
CA LYS A 110 11.90 11.45 9.30
C LYS A 110 12.51 11.47 10.70
N SER A 111 11.98 10.73 11.67
CA SER A 111 12.61 10.58 12.98
C SER A 111 13.89 9.74 12.94
N VAL A 112 13.92 8.72 12.06
CA VAL A 112 15.11 7.88 11.85
C VAL A 112 16.16 8.55 10.98
N TYR A 113 15.71 9.31 9.96
CA TYR A 113 16.57 9.99 8.97
C TYR A 113 16.15 11.45 8.79
N PRO A 114 16.44 12.36 9.76
CA PRO A 114 15.91 13.73 9.76
C PRO A 114 16.33 14.57 8.56
N GLU A 115 17.57 14.40 8.08
CA GLU A 115 18.16 15.22 7.01
C GLU A 115 18.17 14.54 5.63
N VAL A 116 17.55 13.35 5.52
CA VAL A 116 17.61 12.55 4.31
C VAL A 116 16.39 12.83 3.42
N PRO A 117 16.58 13.03 2.10
CA PRO A 117 15.46 13.19 1.18
C PRO A 117 14.49 12.01 1.23
N TRP A 118 13.18 12.30 1.11
CA TRP A 118 12.11 11.31 1.11
C TRP A 118 11.61 11.05 -0.31
N ILE A 119 11.80 9.82 -0.80
CA ILE A 119 11.28 9.34 -2.07
C ILE A 119 10.06 8.47 -1.80
N LEU A 120 8.89 8.86 -2.31
CA LEU A 120 7.68 8.05 -2.24
C LEU A 120 7.51 7.29 -3.56
N LEU A 121 7.55 5.95 -3.49
CA LEU A 121 7.34 5.05 -4.63
C LEU A 121 6.05 4.29 -4.45
N GLY A 122 5.05 4.56 -5.29
CA GLY A 122 3.78 3.86 -5.29
C GLY A 122 3.65 2.91 -6.47
N HIS A 123 3.26 1.66 -6.21
CA HIS A 123 2.96 0.66 -7.23
C HIS A 123 1.46 0.38 -7.33
N SER A 124 0.88 0.41 -8.54
CA SER A 124 -0.52 0.07 -8.80
C SER A 124 -1.48 0.82 -7.84
N MET A 125 -2.24 0.14 -6.98
CA MET A 125 -3.07 0.77 -5.94
C MET A 125 -2.26 1.74 -5.08
N GLY A 126 -1.04 1.37 -4.69
CA GLY A 126 -0.15 2.25 -3.93
C GLY A 126 0.23 3.53 -4.68
N SER A 127 0.18 3.53 -6.03
CA SER A 127 0.42 4.75 -6.81
C SER A 127 -0.72 5.77 -6.66
N PHE A 128 -1.96 5.31 -6.56
CA PHE A 128 -3.12 6.18 -6.30
C PHE A 128 -3.10 6.71 -4.86
N ILE A 129 -2.74 5.86 -3.89
CA ILE A 129 -2.56 6.26 -2.49
C ILE A 129 -1.46 7.32 -2.39
N SER A 130 -0.32 7.08 -3.04
CA SER A 130 0.83 8.00 -3.05
C SER A 130 0.50 9.34 -3.72
N LEU A 131 -0.27 9.32 -4.81
CA LEU A 131 -0.73 10.53 -5.47
C LEU A 131 -1.67 11.34 -4.55
N SER A 132 -2.67 10.68 -3.96
CA SER A 132 -3.60 11.31 -3.02
C SER A 132 -2.88 11.89 -1.79
N PHE A 133 -1.86 11.20 -1.29
CA PHE A 133 -1.00 11.71 -0.22
C PHE A 133 -0.20 12.94 -0.68
N ALA A 134 0.40 12.90 -1.87
CA ALA A 134 1.19 13.98 -2.43
C ALA A 134 0.37 15.26 -2.69
N GLU A 135 -0.89 15.12 -3.15
CA GLU A 135 -1.79 16.25 -3.34
C GLU A 135 -2.05 17.05 -2.06
N ARG A 136 -2.03 16.39 -0.90
CA ARG A 136 -2.32 17.00 0.40
C ARG A 136 -1.05 17.35 1.19
N HIS A 137 0.04 16.67 0.93
CA HIS A 137 1.28 16.69 1.74
C HIS A 137 2.54 16.77 0.88
N SER A 138 2.50 17.50 -0.26
CA SER A 138 3.64 17.63 -1.18
C SER A 138 4.92 18.11 -0.49
N GLN A 139 4.80 18.92 0.56
CA GLN A 139 5.93 19.44 1.35
C GLN A 139 6.66 18.34 2.14
N LEU A 140 6.10 17.16 2.28
CA LEU A 140 6.71 16.02 2.97
C LEU A 140 7.49 15.09 2.04
N ILE A 141 7.43 15.33 0.72
CA ILE A 141 7.98 14.46 -0.32
C ILE A 141 8.97 15.24 -1.15
N ASP A 142 10.17 14.70 -1.34
CA ASP A 142 11.20 15.30 -2.21
C ASP A 142 11.08 14.75 -3.64
N LEU A 143 10.65 13.50 -3.80
CA LEU A 143 10.42 12.85 -5.10
C LEU A 143 9.25 11.89 -5.03
N LEU A 144 8.37 11.94 -6.02
CA LEU A 144 7.26 11.00 -6.20
C LEU A 144 7.51 10.13 -7.44
N VAL A 145 7.47 8.81 -7.26
CA VAL A 145 7.56 7.82 -8.34
C VAL A 145 6.25 7.04 -8.38
N LEU A 146 5.55 7.07 -9.50
CA LEU A 146 4.29 6.36 -9.71
C LEU A 146 4.50 5.27 -10.76
N GLN A 147 4.37 4.01 -10.35
CA GLN A 147 4.50 2.85 -11.21
C GLN A 147 3.16 2.16 -11.37
N GLY A 148 2.78 1.84 -12.61
CA GLY A 148 1.51 1.17 -12.88
C GLY A 148 0.29 2.03 -12.53
N THR A 149 0.45 3.35 -12.48
CA THR A 149 -0.65 4.29 -12.34
C THR A 149 -1.45 4.39 -13.64
N ASN A 150 -2.73 4.68 -13.53
CA ASN A 150 -3.62 4.87 -14.66
C ASN A 150 -4.47 6.12 -14.48
N TYR A 151 -4.96 6.66 -15.58
CA TYR A 151 -5.95 7.72 -15.58
C TYR A 151 -7.17 7.26 -16.38
N GLU A 152 -8.30 7.17 -15.71
CA GLU A 152 -9.56 6.83 -16.37
C GLU A 152 -10.43 8.09 -16.54
N ALA A 153 -11.15 8.16 -17.66
CA ALA A 153 -12.04 9.28 -17.91
C ALA A 153 -13.13 9.35 -16.82
N PRO A 154 -13.49 10.56 -16.34
CA PRO A 154 -14.46 10.71 -15.23
C PRO A 154 -15.81 10.02 -15.47
N TRP A 155 -16.29 9.97 -16.72
CA TRP A 155 -17.52 9.26 -17.06
C TRP A 155 -17.42 7.75 -16.86
N PHE A 156 -16.24 7.17 -17.11
CA PHE A 156 -15.98 5.75 -16.91
C PHE A 156 -15.94 5.42 -15.43
N THR A 157 -15.22 6.20 -14.62
CA THR A 157 -15.17 6.01 -13.16
C THR A 157 -16.54 6.19 -12.53
N TRP A 158 -17.35 7.13 -13.01
CA TRP A 158 -18.74 7.30 -12.60
C TRP A 158 -19.59 6.06 -12.92
N ALA A 159 -19.51 5.57 -14.16
CA ALA A 159 -20.23 4.35 -14.57
C ALA A 159 -19.78 3.11 -13.78
N ALA A 160 -18.48 2.96 -13.54
CA ALA A 160 -17.92 1.88 -12.73
C ALA A 160 -18.41 1.94 -11.27
N HIS A 161 -18.48 3.15 -10.68
CA HIS A 161 -19.03 3.35 -9.34
C HIS A 161 -20.50 2.91 -9.25
N TRP A 162 -21.34 3.34 -10.20
CA TRP A 162 -22.75 2.93 -10.23
C TRP A 162 -22.91 1.43 -10.40
N PHE A 163 -22.09 0.81 -11.24
CA PHE A 163 -22.11 -0.62 -11.44
C PHE A 163 -21.70 -1.38 -10.17
N ALA A 164 -20.62 -0.93 -9.52
CA ALA A 164 -20.15 -1.50 -8.25
C ALA A 164 -21.21 -1.36 -7.14
N SER A 165 -21.86 -0.19 -7.05
CA SER A 165 -22.93 0.06 -6.09
C SER A 165 -24.15 -0.84 -6.36
N PHE A 166 -24.51 -1.07 -7.62
CA PHE A 166 -25.58 -1.99 -8.00
C PHE A 166 -25.23 -3.45 -7.62
N GLU A 167 -24.00 -3.89 -7.88
CA GLU A 167 -23.54 -5.22 -7.49
C GLU A 167 -23.53 -5.40 -5.97
N CYS A 168 -23.08 -4.37 -5.23
CA CYS A 168 -23.13 -4.35 -3.78
C CYS A 168 -24.57 -4.46 -3.25
N TRP A 169 -25.50 -3.68 -3.80
CA TRP A 169 -26.92 -3.79 -3.45
C TRP A 169 -27.51 -5.18 -3.78
N ARG A 170 -27.12 -5.77 -4.91
CA ARG A 170 -27.63 -7.07 -5.40
C ARG A 170 -27.09 -8.25 -4.58
N GLN A 171 -25.83 -8.21 -4.16
CA GLN A 171 -25.14 -9.36 -3.55
C GLN A 171 -24.86 -9.16 -2.04
N GLY A 172 -24.98 -7.93 -1.54
CA GLY A 172 -24.58 -7.55 -0.17
C GLY A 172 -23.16 -6.98 -0.12
N GLU A 173 -22.88 -6.21 0.92
CA GLU A 173 -21.63 -5.44 1.09
C GLU A 173 -20.37 -6.32 1.15
N ASN A 174 -20.49 -7.53 1.69
CA ASN A 174 -19.37 -8.45 1.86
C ASN A 174 -19.27 -9.51 0.75
N ALA A 175 -20.06 -9.38 -0.32
CA ALA A 175 -20.07 -10.36 -1.39
C ALA A 175 -18.91 -10.15 -2.35
N ARG A 176 -18.27 -11.25 -2.75
CA ARG A 176 -17.25 -11.25 -3.82
C ARG A 176 -17.94 -11.32 -5.17
N SER A 177 -18.02 -10.21 -5.91
CA SER A 177 -18.58 -10.19 -7.26
C SER A 177 -17.61 -10.80 -8.29
N PRO A 178 -17.94 -11.93 -8.94
CA PRO A 178 -17.11 -12.51 -9.99
C PRO A 178 -16.93 -11.56 -11.18
N ILE A 179 -17.94 -10.72 -11.43
CA ILE A 179 -17.91 -9.76 -12.54
C ILE A 179 -16.92 -8.64 -12.26
N ILE A 180 -16.94 -8.06 -11.05
CA ILE A 180 -15.98 -7.04 -10.65
C ILE A 180 -14.57 -7.63 -10.67
N HIS A 181 -14.41 -8.85 -10.14
CA HIS A 181 -13.11 -9.53 -10.17
C HIS A 181 -12.58 -9.71 -11.61
N ALA A 182 -13.43 -10.18 -12.52
CA ALA A 182 -13.05 -10.37 -13.93
C ALA A 182 -12.70 -9.03 -14.62
N LEU A 183 -13.43 -7.95 -14.33
CA LEU A 183 -13.16 -6.62 -14.88
C LEU A 183 -11.85 -6.03 -14.33
N THR A 184 -11.52 -6.28 -13.07
CA THR A 184 -10.33 -5.74 -12.42
C THR A 184 -9.08 -6.54 -12.78
N PHE A 185 -9.16 -7.86 -12.75
CA PHE A 185 -7.99 -8.76 -12.88
C PHE A 185 -7.98 -9.60 -14.16
N GLY A 186 -9.09 -9.67 -14.91
CA GLY A 186 -9.21 -10.56 -16.06
C GLY A 186 -8.26 -10.26 -17.24
N LYS A 187 -7.63 -9.08 -17.27
CA LYS A 187 -6.59 -8.73 -18.25
C LYS A 187 -5.20 -9.27 -17.87
N PHE A 188 -5.04 -9.76 -16.65
CA PHE A 188 -3.77 -10.26 -16.10
C PHE A 188 -3.75 -11.79 -15.91
N ALA A 189 -4.85 -12.47 -16.30
CA ALA A 189 -5.01 -13.91 -16.24
C ALA A 189 -4.56 -14.60 -17.54
#